data_24ebf49e4f791ef14826a32d7823d98d
#
_entry.id   24ebf49e4f791ef14826a32d7823d98d
#
_cell.length_a   1.000
_cell.length_b   1.000
_cell.length_c   1.000
_cell.angle_alpha   90.00
_cell.angle_beta   90.00
_cell.angle_gamma   90.00
#
_symmetry.space_group_name_H-M   'P 1'
#
loop_
_entity.id
_entity.type
_entity.pdbx_description
1 polymer ?
#
loop_
_entity_poly.entity_id
_entity_poly.type
_entity_poly.pdbx_seq_one_letter_code
_entity_poly.pdbx_strand_id
1 'polypeptide(L)' 'MCKKEQMVEYMVQDLTELLSGYTGEEYDTAMRIVYHSEIYNKLLDYETGLYRESPYYVFGLLQDELNFGHIVQGEI' A
#
# COMPACT_ATOMS: atom_id res chain seq x y z
N MET A 1 -19.93 4.89 -5.96
CA MET A 1 -18.67 4.23 -5.64
C MET A 1 -18.92 3.05 -4.71
N CYS A 2 -18.33 1.91 -4.96
CA CYS A 2 -18.58 0.79 -4.07
C CYS A 2 -17.68 0.87 -2.82
N LYS A 3 -18.11 0.17 -1.78
CA LYS A 3 -17.45 0.23 -0.50
C LYS A 3 -16.00 -0.23 -0.56
N LYS A 4 -15.72 -1.23 -1.39
CA LYS A 4 -14.36 -1.76 -1.54
C LYS A 4 -13.44 -0.73 -2.15
N GLU A 5 -13.92 0.04 -3.13
CA GLU A 5 -13.12 1.09 -3.74
C GLU A 5 -12.78 2.17 -2.71
N GLN A 6 -13.74 2.52 -1.84
CA GLN A 6 -13.47 3.48 -0.79
C GLN A 6 -12.42 2.97 0.19
N MET A 7 -12.50 1.70 0.54
CA MET A 7 -11.53 1.10 1.45
C MET A 7 -10.13 1.10 0.86
N VAL A 8 -10.02 0.81 -0.44
CA VAL A 8 -8.73 0.87 -1.13
C VAL A 8 -8.18 2.29 -1.10
N GLU A 9 -9.02 3.28 -1.35
CA GLU A 9 -8.57 4.67 -1.33
C GLU A 9 -8.10 5.11 0.05
N TYR A 10 -8.82 4.72 1.10
CA TYR A 10 -8.39 5.02 2.46
C TYR A 10 -7.06 4.35 2.77
N MET A 11 -6.89 3.11 2.32
CA MET A 11 -5.64 2.39 2.50
C MET A 11 -4.49 3.12 1.80
N VAL A 12 -4.72 3.58 0.57
CA VAL A 12 -3.70 4.32 -0.18
C VAL A 12 -3.31 5.59 0.56
N GLN A 13 -4.28 6.31 1.11
CA GLN A 13 -3.99 7.52 1.88
C GLN A 13 -3.17 7.19 3.11
N ASP A 14 -3.56 6.15 3.84
CA ASP A 14 -2.83 5.74 5.04
C ASP A 14 -1.40 5.33 4.70
N LEU A 15 -1.24 4.54 3.64
CA LEU A 15 0.10 4.11 3.21
C LEU A 15 0.95 5.30 2.78
N THR A 16 0.35 6.26 2.10
CA THR A 16 1.05 7.46 1.67
C THR A 16 1.56 8.26 2.86
N GLU A 17 0.70 8.43 3.87
CA GLU A 17 1.10 9.15 5.09
C GLU A 17 2.22 8.44 5.83
N LEU A 18 2.10 7.11 5.97
CA LEU A 18 3.13 6.32 6.64
C LEU A 18 4.45 6.40 5.88
N LEU A 19 4.39 6.29 4.57
CA LEU A 19 5.59 6.32 3.75
C LEU A 19 6.25 7.69 3.78
N SER A 20 5.46 8.75 3.67
CA SER A 20 5.97 10.11 3.75
C SER A 20 6.68 10.35 5.08
N GLY A 21 6.08 9.90 6.17
CA GLY A 21 6.69 10.04 7.49
C GLY A 21 7.96 9.21 7.64
N TYR A 22 7.98 8.03 7.05
CA TYR A 22 9.12 7.12 7.15
C TYR A 22 10.33 7.60 6.34
N THR A 23 10.08 8.05 5.11
CA THR A 23 11.16 8.41 4.18
C THR A 23 11.51 9.89 4.21
N GLY A 24 10.62 10.74 4.73
CA GLY A 24 10.79 12.18 4.65
C GLY A 24 10.45 12.77 3.31
N GLU A 25 9.92 11.97 2.39
CA GLU A 25 9.51 12.44 1.06
C GLU A 25 8.23 13.26 1.15
N GLU A 26 8.03 14.13 0.16
CA GLU A 26 6.78 14.87 0.08
C GLU A 26 5.61 13.92 -0.13
N TYR A 27 4.43 14.35 0.31
CA TYR A 27 3.22 13.54 0.21
C TYR A 27 2.96 13.09 -1.23
N ASP A 28 3.12 14.01 -2.20
CA ASP A 28 2.89 13.68 -3.60
C ASP A 28 3.84 12.61 -4.11
N THR A 29 5.11 12.69 -3.69
CA THR A 29 6.11 11.70 -4.07
C THR A 29 5.77 10.35 -3.46
N ALA A 30 5.41 10.34 -2.18
CA ALA A 30 5.04 9.10 -1.50
C ALA A 30 3.80 8.47 -2.17
N MET A 31 2.81 9.28 -2.50
CA MET A 31 1.62 8.79 -3.18
C MET A 31 1.95 8.14 -4.51
N ARG A 32 2.85 8.75 -5.27
CA ARG A 32 3.28 8.19 -6.56
C ARG A 32 3.93 6.83 -6.37
N ILE A 33 4.77 6.71 -5.34
CA ILE A 33 5.42 5.42 -5.04
C ILE A 33 4.36 4.36 -4.74
N VAL A 34 3.36 4.70 -3.93
CA VAL A 34 2.29 3.75 -3.60
C VAL A 34 1.53 3.31 -4.85
N TYR A 35 1.18 4.25 -5.71
CA TYR A 35 0.42 3.92 -6.92
C TYR A 35 1.20 3.07 -7.91
N HIS A 36 2.53 3.15 -7.89
CA HIS A 36 3.35 2.35 -8.78
C HIS A 36 3.82 1.03 -8.17
N SER A 37 3.38 0.73 -6.96
CA SER A 37 3.82 -0.47 -6.25
C SER A 37 2.99 -1.70 -6.62
N GLU A 38 3.57 -2.88 -6.41
CA GLU A 38 2.82 -4.12 -6.53
C GLU A 38 1.72 -4.20 -5.47
N ILE A 39 1.96 -3.60 -4.32
CA ILE A 39 0.97 -3.57 -3.24
C ILE A 39 -0.32 -2.92 -3.73
N TYR A 40 -0.21 -1.86 -4.51
CA TYR A 40 -1.41 -1.21 -5.04
C TYR A 40 -2.20 -2.17 -5.94
N ASN A 41 -1.50 -2.93 -6.78
CA ASN A 41 -2.17 -3.92 -7.62
C ASN A 41 -2.86 -4.99 -6.78
N LYS A 42 -2.25 -5.40 -5.69
CA LYS A 42 -2.85 -6.38 -4.78
C LYS A 42 -4.07 -5.81 -4.07
N LEU A 43 -4.04 -4.51 -3.75
CA LEU A 43 -5.20 -3.86 -3.14
C LEU A 43 -6.38 -3.82 -4.11
N LEU A 44 -6.12 -3.63 -5.39
CA LEU A 44 -7.16 -3.61 -6.41
C LEU A 44 -7.73 -5.01 -6.67
N ASP A 45 -6.98 -6.05 -6.36
CA ASP A 45 -7.45 -7.42 -6.48
C ASP A 45 -8.19 -7.78 -5.18
N TYR A 46 -9.49 -7.64 -5.20
CA TYR A 46 -10.30 -7.82 -3.99
C TYR A 46 -10.24 -9.23 -3.41
N GLU A 47 -9.84 -10.20 -4.23
CA GLU A 47 -9.73 -11.58 -3.76
C GLU A 47 -8.59 -11.77 -2.76
N THR A 48 -7.58 -10.92 -2.81
CA THR A 48 -6.48 -11.00 -1.85
C THR A 48 -6.93 -10.63 -0.44
N GLY A 49 -7.98 -9.83 -0.33
CA GLY A 49 -8.43 -9.34 0.97
C GLY A 49 -7.52 -8.31 1.60
N LEU A 50 -6.48 -7.89 0.88
CA LEU A 50 -5.48 -6.98 1.43
C LEU A 50 -6.07 -5.63 1.82
N TYR A 51 -7.09 -5.18 1.09
CA TYR A 51 -7.73 -3.91 1.38
C TYR A 51 -8.42 -3.88 2.75
N ARG A 52 -8.62 -5.05 3.36
CA ARG A 52 -9.27 -5.16 4.68
C ARG A 52 -8.27 -5.29 5.83
N GLU A 53 -6.99 -5.43 5.51
CA GLU A 53 -5.96 -5.57 6.54
C GLU A 53 -5.64 -4.20 7.15
N SER A 54 -4.90 -4.21 8.25
CA SER A 54 -4.52 -2.95 8.86
C SER A 54 -3.49 -2.24 7.97
N PRO A 55 -3.51 -0.90 7.95
CA PRO A 55 -2.52 -0.14 7.19
C PRO A 55 -1.08 -0.46 7.59
N TYR A 56 -0.86 -0.74 8.86
CA TYR A 56 0.50 -1.04 9.34
C TYR A 56 1.01 -2.36 8.77
N TYR A 57 0.14 -3.35 8.68
CA TYR A 57 0.51 -4.63 8.07
C TYR A 57 0.85 -4.44 6.59
N VAL A 58 -0.03 -3.73 5.87
CA VAL A 58 0.18 -3.50 4.44
C VAL A 58 1.42 -2.65 4.22
N PHE A 59 1.67 -1.68 5.09
CA PHE A 59 2.86 -0.85 5.00
C PHE A 59 4.13 -1.69 5.16
N GLY A 60 4.10 -2.69 6.03
CA GLY A 60 5.22 -3.62 6.17
C GLY A 60 5.52 -4.35 4.87
N LEU A 61 4.47 -4.78 4.18
CA LEU A 61 4.63 -5.43 2.87
C LEU A 61 5.19 -4.45 1.85
N LEU A 62 4.72 -3.21 1.86
CA LEU A 62 5.23 -2.19 0.96
C LEU A 62 6.71 -1.92 1.21
N GLN A 63 7.12 -1.85 2.48
CA GLN A 63 8.52 -1.65 2.82
C GLN A 63 9.38 -2.80 2.28
N ASP A 64 8.89 -4.03 2.40
CA ASP A 64 9.60 -5.18 1.85
C ASP A 64 9.77 -5.05 0.33
N GLU A 65 8.71 -4.65 -0.36
CA GLU A 65 8.78 -4.45 -1.79
C GLU A 65 9.81 -3.40 -2.16
N LEU A 66 9.82 -2.28 -1.45
CA LEU A 66 10.73 -1.19 -1.75
C LEU A 66 12.18 -1.54 -1.44
N ASN A 67 12.39 -2.35 -0.39
CA ASN A 67 13.75 -2.71 0.02
C ASN A 67 14.33 -3.84 -0.81
N PHE A 68 13.51 -4.76 -1.29
CA PHE A 68 13.99 -5.97 -1.95
C PHE A 68 13.51 -6.09 -3.40
N GLY A 69 12.73 -5.12 -3.87
CA GLY A 69 12.23 -5.11 -5.24
C GLY A 69 11.03 -6.02 -5.47
N HIS A 70 10.56 -6.72 -4.44
CA HIS A 70 9.38 -7.57 -4.55
C HIS A 70 8.86 -7.89 -3.15
N ILE A 71 7.65 -8.44 -3.11
CA ILE A 71 7.04 -8.82 -1.84
C ILE A 71 7.69 -10.09 -1.35
N VAL A 72 8.26 -10.04 -0.15
CA VAL A 72 9.03 -11.15 0.44
C VAL A 72 8.17 -12.03 1.33
N GLN A 73 7.17 -11.45 1.97
CA GLN A 73 6.40 -12.12 2.99
C GLN A 73 5.25 -12.93 2.43
N GLY A 74 5.56 -14.06 1.87
CA GLY A 74 4.54 -15.01 1.54
C GLY A 74 3.56 -14.55 0.48
N GLU A 75 2.46 -15.25 0.44
CA GLU A 75 1.46 -15.07 -0.60
C GLU A 75 0.36 -14.15 -0.15
N ILE A 76 -0.04 -13.32 -1.08
CA ILE A 76 -1.15 -12.41 -0.84
C ILE A 76 -2.22 -12.70 -1.88
#